data_35be3501b1aeca0a2d5c2c56aac078e5
#
_entry.id   35be3501b1aeca0a2d5c2c56aac078e5
#
_cell.length_a   1.000
_cell.length_b   1.000
_cell.length_c   1.000
_cell.angle_alpha   90.00
_cell.angle_beta   90.00
_cell.angle_gamma   90.00
#
_symmetry.space_group_name_H-M   'P 1'
#
loop_
_entity.id
_entity.type
_entity.pdbx_description
1 polymer ?
#
loop_
_entity_poly.entity_id
_entity_poly.type
_entity_poly.pdbx_seq_one_letter_code
_entity_poly.pdbx_strand_id
1 'polypeptide(L)'
;SSISHMGFVLIGIGSYSALGTTGAMLQMVSHGLIGASLFFLVGATYDRTHTLQLDEMGGVGKRMKVMFGLWVACSMASLALPGMSGFASELMVFTGFATDTMYSQRGRRRR
;
A
#
# COMPACT_ATOMS: atom_id res chain seq x y z
N SER A 1 -7.73 -4.43 4.19
CA SER A 1 -6.62 -3.47 4.00
C SER A 1 -6.84 -2.55 2.80
N SER A 2 -7.44 -3.01 1.69
CA SER A 2 -7.72 -2.16 0.51
C SER A 2 -8.55 -0.92 0.84
N ILE A 3 -9.56 -1.03 1.69
CA ILE A 3 -10.38 0.10 2.12
C ILE A 3 -9.53 1.13 2.88
N SER A 4 -8.62 0.68 3.73
CA SER A 4 -7.70 1.55 4.46
C SER A 4 -6.75 2.29 3.51
N HIS A 5 -6.15 1.60 2.55
CA HIS A 5 -5.28 2.22 1.54
C HIS A 5 -6.02 3.23 0.66
N MET A 6 -7.28 2.95 0.31
CA MET A 6 -8.11 3.93 -0.42
C MET A 6 -8.47 5.15 0.44
N GLY A 7 -8.50 5.02 1.76
CA GLY A 7 -8.63 6.15 2.67
C GLY A 7 -7.51 7.17 2.52
N PHE A 8 -6.26 6.74 2.34
CA PHE A 8 -5.13 7.64 2.05
C PHE A 8 -5.29 8.37 0.71
N VAL A 9 -5.85 7.70 -0.30
CA VAL A 9 -6.14 8.33 -1.59
C VAL A 9 -7.14 9.46 -1.42
N LEU A 10 -8.22 9.23 -0.65
CA LEU A 10 -9.23 10.26 -0.38
C LEU A 10 -8.65 11.46 0.39
N ILE A 11 -7.80 11.22 1.39
CA ILE A 11 -7.12 12.28 2.13
C ILE A 11 -6.19 13.07 1.18
N GLY A 12 -5.44 12.39 0.32
CA GLY A 12 -4.55 13.03 -0.64
C GLY A 12 -5.30 13.92 -1.64
N ILE A 13 -6.42 13.46 -2.17
CA ILE A 13 -7.28 14.27 -3.06
C ILE A 13 -7.91 15.44 -2.27
N GLY A 14 -8.41 15.17 -1.07
CA GLY A 14 -9.05 16.17 -0.22
C GLY A 14 -8.13 17.27 0.31
N SER A 15 -6.80 17.06 0.25
CA SER A 15 -5.82 18.08 0.63
C SER A 15 -5.72 19.24 -0.39
N TYR A 16 -6.26 19.08 -1.59
CA TYR A 16 -6.17 20.06 -2.70
C TYR A 16 -4.74 20.56 -2.99
N SER A 17 -3.73 19.85 -2.52
CA SER A 17 -2.32 20.17 -2.77
C SER A 17 -1.76 19.32 -3.90
N ALA A 18 -0.84 19.87 -4.69
CA ALA A 18 -0.17 19.13 -5.77
C ALA A 18 0.57 17.90 -5.21
N LEU A 19 1.20 18.04 -4.04
CA LEU A 19 1.94 16.95 -3.40
C LEU A 19 0.99 15.83 -2.91
N GLY A 20 -0.13 16.19 -2.25
CA GLY A 20 -1.13 15.24 -1.80
C GLY A 20 -1.81 14.48 -2.95
N THR A 21 -2.14 15.17 -4.04
CA THR A 21 -2.72 14.56 -5.24
C THR A 21 -1.74 13.61 -5.92
N THR A 22 -0.47 14.00 -6.04
CA THR A 22 0.58 13.13 -6.60
C THR A 22 0.78 11.88 -5.73
N GLY A 23 0.79 12.04 -4.40
CA GLY A 23 0.84 10.92 -3.46
C GLY A 23 -0.36 9.98 -3.61
N ALA A 24 -1.56 10.52 -3.78
CA ALA A 24 -2.77 9.74 -4.02
C ALA A 24 -2.71 8.91 -5.31
N MET A 25 -2.21 9.50 -6.40
CA MET A 25 -2.01 8.79 -7.68
C MET A 25 -0.99 7.66 -7.52
N LEU A 26 0.14 7.94 -6.87
CA LEU A 26 1.17 6.94 -6.60
C LEU A 26 0.62 5.80 -5.75
N GLN A 27 -0.20 6.10 -4.75
CA GLN A 27 -0.85 5.09 -3.90
C GLN A 27 -1.79 4.17 -4.69
N MET A 28 -2.58 4.72 -5.62
CA MET A 28 -3.45 3.90 -6.48
C MET A 28 -2.66 2.91 -7.33
N VAL A 29 -1.59 3.37 -7.97
CA VAL A 29 -0.73 2.50 -8.81
C VAL A 29 -0.04 1.43 -7.96
N SER A 30 0.58 1.83 -6.84
CA SER A 30 1.27 0.91 -5.93
C SER A 30 0.32 -0.16 -5.38
N HIS A 31 -0.86 0.25 -4.92
CA HIS A 31 -1.86 -0.66 -4.38
C HIS A 31 -2.36 -1.66 -5.44
N GLY A 32 -2.60 -1.20 -6.66
CA GLY A 32 -3.02 -2.06 -7.76
C GLY A 32 -1.97 -3.13 -8.10
N LEU A 33 -0.69 -2.76 -8.19
CA LEU A 33 0.40 -3.70 -8.48
C LEU A 33 0.61 -4.71 -7.35
N ILE A 34 0.61 -4.26 -6.09
CA ILE A 34 0.77 -5.12 -4.92
C ILE A 34 -0.41 -6.09 -4.81
N GLY A 35 -1.64 -5.59 -4.95
CA GLY A 35 -2.85 -6.41 -4.91
C GLY A 35 -2.86 -7.48 -5.99
N ALA A 36 -2.56 -7.11 -7.24
CA ALA A 36 -2.45 -8.08 -8.34
C ALA A 36 -1.40 -9.14 -8.05
N SER A 37 -0.21 -8.75 -7.58
CA SER A 37 0.88 -9.68 -7.24
C SER A 37 0.47 -10.67 -6.14
N LEU A 38 -0.18 -10.19 -5.08
CA LEU A 38 -0.66 -11.05 -3.99
C LEU A 38 -1.72 -12.03 -4.47
N PHE A 39 -2.68 -11.61 -5.29
CA PHE A 39 -3.69 -12.52 -5.85
C PHE A 39 -3.08 -13.57 -6.78
N PHE A 40 -2.09 -13.19 -7.60
CA PHE A 40 -1.33 -14.16 -8.41
C PHE A 40 -0.61 -15.19 -7.54
N LEU A 41 0.01 -14.77 -6.44
CA LEU A 41 0.70 -15.68 -5.52
C LEU A 41 -0.28 -16.63 -4.82
N VAL A 42 -1.47 -16.13 -4.44
CA VAL A 42 -2.53 -17.00 -3.88
C VAL A 42 -2.95 -18.04 -4.90
N GLY A 43 -3.24 -17.65 -6.13
CA GLY A 43 -3.62 -18.57 -7.20
C GLY A 43 -2.55 -19.61 -7.48
N ALA A 44 -1.29 -19.20 -7.63
CA ALA A 44 -0.17 -20.11 -7.86
C ALA A 44 0.10 -21.05 -6.67
N THR A 45 -0.18 -20.63 -5.44
CA THR A 45 -0.10 -21.48 -4.26
C THR A 45 -1.24 -22.50 -4.27
N TYR A 46 -2.45 -22.06 -4.57
CA TYR A 46 -3.62 -22.92 -4.67
C TYR A 46 -3.46 -24.03 -5.72
N ASP A 47 -2.94 -23.70 -6.91
CA ASP A 47 -2.69 -24.69 -7.98
C ASP A 47 -1.74 -25.80 -7.55
N ARG A 48 -0.89 -25.58 -6.55
CA ARG A 48 0.09 -26.54 -6.05
C ARG A 48 -0.34 -27.28 -4.79
N THR A 49 -1.14 -26.61 -3.95
CA THR A 49 -1.56 -27.16 -2.66
C THR A 49 -2.99 -27.69 -2.68
N HIS A 50 -3.83 -27.21 -3.63
CA HIS A 50 -5.26 -27.50 -3.75
C HIS A 50 -6.07 -27.21 -2.47
N THR A 51 -5.53 -26.39 -1.56
CA THR A 51 -6.21 -25.95 -0.34
C THR A 51 -5.96 -24.46 -0.10
N LEU A 52 -6.96 -23.79 0.50
CA LEU A 52 -6.87 -22.40 0.97
C LEU A 52 -6.79 -22.32 2.49
N GLN A 53 -6.85 -23.47 3.17
CA GLN A 53 -6.80 -23.50 4.63
C GLN A 53 -5.35 -23.42 5.11
N LEU A 54 -5.06 -22.42 5.92
CA LEU A 54 -3.71 -22.16 6.44
C LEU A 54 -3.22 -23.28 7.35
N ASP A 55 -4.13 -23.93 8.08
CA ASP A 55 -3.82 -25.03 8.99
C ASP A 55 -3.29 -26.27 8.26
N GLU A 56 -3.67 -26.46 7.00
CA GLU A 56 -3.21 -27.55 6.15
C GLU A 56 -1.92 -27.22 5.40
N MET A 57 -1.54 -25.93 5.33
CA MET A 57 -0.35 -25.43 4.64
C MET A 57 0.91 -25.44 5.53
N GLY A 58 1.31 -26.63 6.04
CA GLY A 58 2.56 -26.77 6.79
C GLY A 58 3.80 -26.80 5.88
N GLY A 59 4.82 -25.97 6.19
CA GLY A 59 6.17 -26.08 5.60
C GLY A 59 6.31 -25.64 4.13
N VAL A 60 5.36 -24.89 3.58
CA VAL A 60 5.35 -24.38 2.19
C VAL A 60 6.64 -23.63 1.85
N GLY A 61 7.18 -22.84 2.78
CA GLY A 61 8.43 -22.09 2.58
C GLY A 61 9.66 -22.98 2.34
N LYS A 62 9.69 -24.18 2.87
CA LYS A 62 10.80 -25.14 2.61
C LYS A 62 10.71 -25.78 1.22
N ARG A 63 9.50 -26.03 0.74
CA ARG A 63 9.25 -26.67 -0.55
C ARG A 63 9.30 -25.70 -1.74
N MET A 64 8.85 -24.46 -1.54
CA MET A 64 8.71 -23.44 -2.58
C MET A 64 9.45 -22.15 -2.19
N LYS A 65 10.77 -22.21 -2.12
CA LYS A 65 11.63 -21.10 -1.62
C LYS A 65 11.44 -19.80 -2.38
N VAL A 66 11.36 -19.84 -3.71
CA VAL A 66 11.17 -18.65 -4.56
C VAL A 66 9.80 -18.03 -4.32
N MET A 67 8.76 -18.84 -4.26
CA MET A 67 7.40 -18.37 -4.01
C MET A 67 7.26 -17.78 -2.61
N PHE A 68 7.91 -18.38 -1.61
CA PHE A 68 7.96 -17.83 -0.26
C PHE A 68 8.68 -16.47 -0.22
N GLY A 69 9.79 -16.31 -0.92
CA GLY A 69 10.48 -15.02 -1.05
C GLY A 69 9.60 -13.94 -1.69
N LEU A 70 8.86 -14.27 -2.74
CA LEU A 70 7.90 -13.36 -3.36
C LEU A 70 6.75 -13.01 -2.42
N TRP A 71 6.22 -13.97 -1.65
CA TRP A 71 5.21 -13.73 -0.63
C TRP A 71 5.68 -12.73 0.42
N VAL A 72 6.90 -12.92 0.94
CA VAL A 72 7.49 -12.00 1.91
C VAL A 72 7.67 -10.61 1.31
N ALA A 73 8.23 -10.50 0.10
CA ALA A 73 8.43 -9.22 -0.58
C ALA A 73 7.11 -8.47 -0.81
N CYS A 74 6.08 -9.13 -1.32
CA CYS A 74 4.76 -8.52 -1.55
C CYS A 74 4.06 -8.14 -0.24
N SER A 75 4.21 -8.95 0.81
CA SER A 75 3.67 -8.64 2.14
C SER A 75 4.34 -7.42 2.75
N MET A 76 5.67 -7.31 2.64
CA MET A 76 6.43 -6.14 3.09
C MET A 76 6.03 -4.88 2.30
N ALA A 77 5.83 -5.01 0.99
CA ALA A 77 5.34 -3.91 0.15
C ALA A 77 3.93 -3.46 0.56
N SER A 78 3.04 -4.40 0.91
CA SER A 78 1.69 -4.12 1.39
C SER A 78 1.67 -3.40 2.75
N LEU A 79 2.68 -3.61 3.60
CA LEU A 79 2.87 -2.90 4.87
C LEU A 79 3.45 -1.50 4.71
N ALA A 80 3.73 -1.06 3.49
CA ALA A 80 4.31 0.25 3.19
C ALA A 80 5.59 0.53 3.99
N LEU A 81 6.50 -0.46 4.08
CA LEU A 81 7.77 -0.29 4.79
C LEU A 81 8.66 0.76 4.09
N PRO A 82 9.53 1.47 4.84
CA PRO A 82 10.51 2.38 4.26
C PRO A 82 11.34 1.69 3.17
N GLY A 83 11.45 2.34 1.99
CA GLY A 83 12.07 1.76 0.80
C GLY A 83 11.09 1.14 -0.20
N MET A 84 9.81 1.03 0.15
CA MET A 84 8.73 0.59 -0.74
C MET A 84 7.92 1.78 -1.26
N SER A 85 7.30 1.62 -2.45
CA SER A 85 6.50 2.68 -3.09
C SER A 85 5.30 3.14 -2.26
N GLY A 86 4.71 2.23 -1.47
CA GLY A 86 3.62 2.55 -0.55
C GLY A 86 4.01 3.56 0.52
N PHE A 87 5.19 3.41 1.12
CA PHE A 87 5.69 4.37 2.10
C PHE A 87 5.86 5.78 1.52
N ALA A 88 6.46 5.88 0.32
CA ALA A 88 6.66 7.15 -0.35
C ALA A 88 5.33 7.87 -0.64
N SER A 89 4.32 7.13 -1.11
CA SER A 89 3.00 7.68 -1.41
C SER A 89 2.26 8.15 -0.16
N GLU A 90 2.29 7.37 0.92
CA GLU A 90 1.67 7.75 2.21
C GLU A 90 2.35 8.99 2.81
N LEU A 91 3.68 9.04 2.78
CA LEU A 91 4.44 10.20 3.25
C LEU A 91 4.09 11.47 2.46
N MET A 92 3.96 11.37 1.13
CA MET A 92 3.55 12.49 0.28
C MET A 92 2.13 12.96 0.61
N VAL A 93 1.20 12.05 0.85
CA VAL A 93 -0.18 12.37 1.24
C VAL A 93 -0.20 13.12 2.57
N PHE A 94 0.47 12.60 3.59
CA PHE A 94 0.53 13.25 4.90
C PHE A 94 1.21 14.62 4.86
N THR A 95 2.33 14.73 4.14
CA THR A 95 3.04 16.00 4.00
C THR A 95 2.18 17.02 3.24
N GLY A 96 1.51 16.61 2.18
CA GLY A 96 0.61 17.46 1.42
C GLY A 96 -0.55 17.98 2.27
N PHE A 97 -1.19 17.11 3.04
CA PHE A 97 -2.27 17.47 3.95
C PHE A 97 -1.80 18.40 5.07
N ALA A 98 -0.69 18.10 5.73
CA ALA A 98 -0.13 18.92 6.81
C ALA A 98 0.24 20.33 6.32
N THR A 99 0.86 20.43 5.14
CA THR A 99 1.26 21.70 4.55
C THR A 99 0.05 22.58 4.26
N ASP A 100 -0.99 22.03 3.64
CA ASP A 100 -2.22 22.78 3.34
C ASP A 100 -2.92 23.26 4.61
N THR A 101 -3.02 22.42 5.62
CA THR A 101 -3.61 22.78 6.93
C THR A 101 -2.85 23.93 7.60
N MET A 102 -1.52 23.91 7.55
CA MET A 102 -0.68 24.98 8.13
C MET A 102 -0.87 26.31 7.38
N TYR A 103 -0.91 26.28 6.05
CA TYR A 103 -1.12 27.51 5.25
C TYR A 103 -2.52 28.11 5.47
N SER A 104 -3.54 27.28 5.54
CA SER A 104 -4.92 27.68 5.82
C SER A 104 -5.05 28.39 7.18
N GLN A 105 -4.45 27.83 8.23
CA GLN A 105 -4.43 28.41 9.57
C GLN A 105 -3.68 29.77 9.62
N ARG A 106 -2.60 29.89 8.88
CA ARG A 106 -1.80 31.13 8.82
C ARG A 106 -2.55 32.28 8.14
N GLY A 107 -3.37 31.95 7.13
CA GLY A 107 -4.23 32.92 6.45
C GLY A 107 -5.36 33.46 7.35
N ARG A 108 -5.93 32.60 8.20
CA ARG A 108 -6.99 33.01 9.15
C ARG A 108 -6.49 33.94 10.27
N ARG A 109 -5.25 33.77 10.73
CA ARG A 109 -4.67 34.63 11.80
C ARG A 109 -4.29 36.03 11.33
N ARG A 110 -4.29 36.29 10.03
CA ARG A 110 -3.92 37.59 9.45
C ARG A 110 -5.15 38.45 9.05
N ARG A 111 -6.36 37.93 9.24
CA ARG A 111 -7.63 38.65 9.08
C ARG A 111 -8.25 38.96 10.44
#